data_c0b1cb462807e9f52b50e6d71d764d44
#
_entry.id   c0b1cb462807e9f52b50e6d71d764d44
#
_cell.length_a   1.000
_cell.length_b   1.000
_cell.length_c   1.000
_cell.angle_alpha   90.00
_cell.angle_beta   90.00
_cell.angle_gamma   90.00
#
_symmetry.space_group_name_H-M   'P 1'
#
loop_
_entity.id
_entity.type
_entity.pdbx_description
1 polymer ?
#
loop_
_entity_poly.entity_id
_entity_poly.type
_entity_poly.pdbx_seq_one_letter_code
_entity_poly.pdbx_strand_id
1 'polypeptide(L)'
;MSRSARGTLGRGLHRLARRFHDPYTEELDRVAAELRAEIVRQGDRCFDRIVEFEIRSRRDIIYAGDQDAARDSNRFAREHLTGTKHFARPQETLAYALSLAPSGGMALEFGVASGNTLRVIAKARGGVETYGFDWFQGLPENWLNGMPAGSFARDDLPDVPGAELVVGLFADTLPGFLERHEGVVDFLHVDGDLYSSAKTVLDLVGPRLRSGSIVHFDEFFNYPGWQRHEHKAWLEYVERTGVEFEYVAYTYADNQVTVRIA
;
A
#
# COMPACT_ATOMS: atom_id res chain seq x y z
N MET A 1 -61.05 -60.63 24.73
CA MET A 1 -59.79 -60.01 25.27
C MET A 1 -58.93 -59.61 24.10
N SER A 2 -58.75 -58.35 23.74
CA SER A 2 -57.72 -57.75 22.88
C SER A 2 -58.08 -56.38 22.30
N ARG A 3 -58.46 -55.38 23.12
CA ARG A 3 -58.54 -53.95 22.71
C ARG A 3 -57.72 -53.00 23.61
N SER A 4 -57.25 -53.51 24.76
CA SER A 4 -56.55 -52.70 25.75
C SER A 4 -55.01 -52.57 25.50
N ALA A 5 -54.39 -53.52 24.85
CA ALA A 5 -52.93 -53.52 24.68
C ALA A 5 -52.41 -52.58 23.57
N ARG A 6 -53.19 -52.35 22.53
CA ARG A 6 -52.78 -51.42 21.41
C ARG A 6 -52.81 -49.95 21.77
N GLY A 7 -53.68 -49.57 22.70
CA GLY A 7 -53.79 -48.20 23.17
C GLY A 7 -52.67 -47.74 24.10
N THR A 8 -52.03 -48.68 24.81
CA THR A 8 -50.98 -48.40 25.77
C THR A 8 -49.59 -48.25 25.08
N LEU A 9 -49.33 -49.11 24.08
CA LEU A 9 -48.12 -49.02 23.25
C LEU A 9 -48.07 -47.75 22.41
N GLY A 10 -49.20 -47.33 21.83
CA GLY A 10 -49.27 -46.08 21.05
C GLY A 10 -49.03 -44.84 21.90
N ARG A 11 -49.51 -44.82 23.13
CA ARG A 11 -49.25 -43.70 24.07
C ARG A 11 -47.84 -43.68 24.60
N GLY A 12 -47.21 -44.83 24.76
CA GLY A 12 -45.78 -44.96 25.14
C GLY A 12 -44.84 -44.45 24.06
N LEU A 13 -45.10 -44.85 22.82
CA LEU A 13 -44.33 -44.37 21.65
C LEU A 13 -44.49 -42.88 21.40
N HIS A 14 -45.69 -42.32 21.55
CA HIS A 14 -45.91 -40.90 21.45
C HIS A 14 -45.25 -40.10 22.58
N ARG A 15 -45.17 -40.63 23.80
CA ARG A 15 -44.43 -40.00 24.90
C ARG A 15 -42.93 -40.07 24.71
N LEU A 16 -42.41 -41.19 24.20
CA LEU A 16 -41.01 -41.35 23.84
C LEU A 16 -40.60 -40.43 22.68
N ALA A 17 -41.43 -40.35 21.63
CA ALA A 17 -41.18 -39.45 20.51
C ALA A 17 -41.15 -37.98 20.94
N ARG A 18 -42.07 -37.56 21.82
CA ARG A 18 -42.05 -36.19 22.41
C ARG A 18 -40.78 -35.95 23.24
N ARG A 19 -40.35 -36.95 24.04
CA ARG A 19 -39.19 -36.81 24.92
C ARG A 19 -37.84 -36.67 24.17
N PHE A 20 -37.78 -37.16 22.95
CA PHE A 20 -36.63 -37.02 22.07
C PHE A 20 -36.78 -35.85 21.06
N HIS A 21 -38.00 -35.41 20.81
CA HIS A 21 -38.25 -34.33 19.84
C HIS A 21 -38.20 -32.93 20.49
N ASP A 22 -38.66 -32.80 21.73
CA ASP A 22 -38.72 -31.53 22.45
C ASP A 22 -37.32 -30.88 22.63
N PRO A 23 -36.24 -31.60 23.07
CA PRO A 23 -34.94 -30.97 23.24
C PRO A 23 -34.28 -30.55 21.92
N TYR A 24 -34.50 -31.27 20.85
CA TYR A 24 -33.97 -30.93 19.52
C TYR A 24 -34.72 -29.75 18.92
N THR A 25 -36.02 -29.65 19.14
CA THR A 25 -36.85 -28.55 18.67
C THR A 25 -36.50 -27.27 19.41
N GLU A 26 -36.33 -27.33 20.72
CA GLU A 26 -35.92 -26.17 21.53
C GLU A 26 -34.50 -25.67 21.12
N GLU A 27 -33.57 -26.59 20.86
CA GLU A 27 -32.23 -26.24 20.38
C GLU A 27 -32.25 -25.60 18.99
N LEU A 28 -33.04 -26.17 18.05
CA LEU A 28 -33.23 -25.58 16.72
C LEU A 28 -33.87 -24.20 16.78
N ASP A 29 -34.86 -24.01 17.63
CA ASP A 29 -35.51 -22.69 17.81
C ASP A 29 -34.51 -21.69 18.40
N ARG A 30 -33.68 -22.10 19.35
CA ARG A 30 -32.61 -21.26 19.92
C ARG A 30 -31.61 -20.85 18.85
N VAL A 31 -31.07 -21.81 18.09
CA VAL A 31 -30.12 -21.53 17.01
C VAL A 31 -30.74 -20.64 15.93
N ALA A 32 -31.99 -20.88 15.58
CA ALA A 32 -32.72 -20.05 14.61
C ALA A 32 -32.92 -18.62 15.12
N ALA A 33 -33.20 -18.44 16.42
CA ALA A 33 -33.30 -17.12 17.03
C ALA A 33 -31.94 -16.39 17.06
N GLU A 34 -30.86 -17.11 17.42
CA GLU A 34 -29.50 -16.56 17.40
C GLU A 34 -29.07 -16.13 15.99
N LEU A 35 -29.33 -16.98 14.98
CA LEU A 35 -29.03 -16.65 13.58
C LEU A 35 -29.85 -15.45 13.08
N ARG A 36 -31.14 -15.38 13.41
CA ARG A 36 -31.97 -14.22 13.06
C ARG A 36 -31.43 -12.94 13.70
N ALA A 37 -31.05 -12.99 14.97
CA ALA A 37 -30.47 -11.86 15.67
C ALA A 37 -29.14 -11.42 15.03
N GLU A 38 -28.30 -12.38 14.62
CA GLU A 38 -27.05 -12.06 13.93
C GLU A 38 -27.29 -11.45 12.54
N ILE A 39 -28.23 -11.97 11.77
CA ILE A 39 -28.61 -11.41 10.46
C ILE A 39 -29.09 -9.96 10.61
N VAL A 40 -29.92 -9.67 11.63
CA VAL A 40 -30.38 -8.31 11.91
C VAL A 40 -29.19 -7.41 12.26
N ARG A 41 -28.32 -7.83 13.18
CA ARG A 41 -27.10 -7.07 13.54
C ARG A 41 -26.18 -6.79 12.34
N GLN A 42 -26.03 -7.76 11.45
CA GLN A 42 -25.23 -7.58 10.21
C GLN A 42 -25.94 -6.62 9.25
N GLY A 43 -27.28 -6.73 9.13
CA GLY A 43 -28.10 -5.83 8.33
C GLY A 43 -27.97 -4.38 8.81
N ASP A 44 -28.09 -4.14 10.11
CA ASP A 44 -27.94 -2.80 10.71
C ASP A 44 -26.54 -2.24 10.45
N ARG A 45 -25.49 -3.04 10.66
CA ARG A 45 -24.09 -2.63 10.32
C ARG A 45 -23.91 -2.28 8.85
N CYS A 46 -24.50 -3.05 7.95
CA CYS A 46 -24.45 -2.74 6.51
C CYS A 46 -25.20 -1.44 6.20
N PHE A 47 -26.36 -1.24 6.80
CA PHE A 47 -27.13 -0.02 6.62
C PHE A 47 -26.39 1.22 7.12
N ASP A 48 -25.80 1.14 8.32
CA ASP A 48 -25.00 2.23 8.90
C ASP A 48 -23.82 2.61 7.98
N ARG A 49 -23.13 1.62 7.42
CA ARG A 49 -22.04 1.84 6.46
C ARG A 49 -22.50 2.51 5.16
N ILE A 50 -23.69 2.16 4.68
CA ILE A 50 -24.27 2.79 3.48
C ILE A 50 -24.62 4.25 3.77
N VAL A 51 -25.23 4.53 4.92
CA VAL A 51 -25.56 5.90 5.35
C VAL A 51 -24.29 6.72 5.54
N GLU A 52 -23.28 6.17 6.18
CA GLU A 52 -21.97 6.82 6.35
C GLU A 52 -21.33 7.13 4.99
N PHE A 53 -21.34 6.19 4.06
CA PHE A 53 -20.83 6.40 2.70
C PHE A 53 -21.62 7.48 1.96
N GLU A 54 -22.93 7.52 2.08
CA GLU A 54 -23.78 8.56 1.48
C GLU A 54 -23.44 9.96 2.04
N ILE A 55 -23.25 10.06 3.35
CA ILE A 55 -22.86 11.31 4.01
C ILE A 55 -21.47 11.76 3.50
N ARG A 56 -20.49 10.84 3.47
CA ARG A 56 -19.15 11.12 2.95
C ARG A 56 -19.18 11.59 1.51
N SER A 57 -19.92 10.91 0.66
CA SER A 57 -19.98 11.27 -0.76
C SER A 57 -20.57 12.66 -1.04
N ARG A 58 -21.34 13.23 -0.09
CA ARG A 58 -22.00 14.54 -0.25
C ARG A 58 -21.31 15.68 0.50
N ARG A 59 -20.59 15.41 1.58
CA ARG A 59 -20.16 16.45 2.55
C ARG A 59 -18.70 16.32 3.00
N ASP A 60 -18.05 15.19 2.74
CA ASP A 60 -16.66 14.97 3.13
C ASP A 60 -15.74 15.64 2.11
N ILE A 61 -15.09 16.73 2.53
CA ILE A 61 -14.19 17.52 1.66
C ILE A 61 -12.89 16.76 1.36
N ILE A 62 -12.48 15.82 2.21
CA ILE A 62 -11.31 14.96 1.96
C ILE A 62 -11.67 13.97 0.86
N TYR A 63 -12.82 13.29 0.99
CA TYR A 63 -13.32 12.41 -0.07
C TYR A 63 -13.52 13.12 -1.41
N ALA A 64 -14.00 14.37 -1.39
CA ALA A 64 -14.12 15.19 -2.62
C ALA A 64 -12.74 15.45 -3.23
N GLY A 65 -11.72 15.77 -2.41
CA GLY A 65 -10.34 15.92 -2.84
C GLY A 65 -9.76 14.65 -3.46
N ASP A 66 -10.01 13.49 -2.85
CA ASP A 66 -9.60 12.18 -3.40
C ASP A 66 -10.25 11.92 -4.78
N GLN A 67 -11.54 12.26 -4.94
CA GLN A 67 -12.23 12.11 -6.22
C GLN A 67 -11.68 13.05 -7.30
N ASP A 68 -11.31 14.26 -6.96
CA ASP A 68 -10.69 15.20 -7.91
C ASP A 68 -9.28 14.73 -8.28
N ALA A 69 -8.48 14.28 -7.32
CA ALA A 69 -7.18 13.68 -7.56
C ALA A 69 -7.27 12.46 -8.49
N ALA A 70 -8.23 11.57 -8.27
CA ALA A 70 -8.47 10.41 -9.13
C ALA A 70 -8.85 10.81 -10.56
N ARG A 71 -9.64 11.88 -10.75
CA ARG A 71 -9.96 12.41 -12.09
C ARG A 71 -8.75 13.01 -12.79
N ASP A 72 -7.92 13.73 -12.06
CA ASP A 72 -6.69 14.34 -12.58
C ASP A 72 -5.68 13.24 -12.96
N SER A 73 -5.54 12.23 -12.12
CA SER A 73 -4.67 11.07 -12.38
C SER A 73 -5.16 10.23 -13.56
N ASN A 74 -6.47 10.08 -13.73
CA ASN A 74 -7.01 9.43 -14.93
C ASN A 74 -6.68 10.22 -16.21
N ARG A 75 -6.67 11.56 -16.15
CA ARG A 75 -6.26 12.42 -17.27
C ARG A 75 -4.79 12.21 -17.60
N PHE A 76 -3.92 12.27 -16.59
CA PHE A 76 -2.51 11.98 -16.71
C PHE A 76 -2.25 10.56 -17.28
N ALA A 77 -2.94 9.54 -16.76
CA ALA A 77 -2.78 8.17 -17.24
C ALA A 77 -3.17 8.00 -18.71
N ARG A 78 -4.22 8.70 -19.16
CA ARG A 78 -4.63 8.67 -20.58
C ARG A 78 -3.64 9.36 -21.51
N GLU A 79 -2.95 10.38 -21.03
CA GLU A 79 -1.97 11.15 -21.80
C GLU A 79 -0.60 10.49 -21.82
N HIS A 80 -0.17 9.89 -20.71
CA HIS A 80 1.21 9.45 -20.50
C HIS A 80 1.39 7.95 -20.27
N LEU A 81 0.35 7.22 -19.80
CA LEU A 81 0.45 5.82 -19.41
C LEU A 81 -0.29 4.85 -20.34
N THR A 82 -0.67 5.30 -21.55
CA THR A 82 -1.36 4.44 -22.52
C THR A 82 -0.46 3.28 -22.95
N GLY A 83 -0.90 2.05 -22.68
CA GLY A 83 -0.13 0.84 -22.95
C GLY A 83 0.87 0.44 -21.88
N THR A 84 1.07 1.26 -20.84
CA THR A 84 1.91 0.95 -19.70
C THR A 84 1.31 -0.19 -18.85
N LYS A 85 2.15 -1.09 -18.35
CA LYS A 85 1.73 -2.18 -17.47
C LYS A 85 1.10 -1.61 -16.19
N HIS A 86 -0.03 -2.18 -15.75
CA HIS A 86 -0.69 -1.69 -14.56
C HIS A 86 -1.14 -2.83 -13.64
N PHE A 87 -1.20 -2.52 -12.33
CA PHE A 87 -1.54 -3.46 -11.27
C PHE A 87 -2.55 -2.84 -10.31
N ALA A 88 -3.24 -3.69 -9.56
CA ALA A 88 -4.20 -3.25 -8.56
C ALA A 88 -3.54 -2.90 -7.21
N ARG A 89 -2.38 -3.48 -6.92
CA ARG A 89 -1.72 -3.40 -5.62
C ARG A 89 -0.27 -2.95 -5.73
N PRO A 90 0.21 -2.09 -4.80
CA PRO A 90 1.59 -1.60 -4.76
C PRO A 90 2.64 -2.70 -4.84
N GLN A 91 2.43 -3.80 -4.09
CA GLN A 91 3.36 -4.93 -4.04
C GLN A 91 3.57 -5.60 -5.41
N GLU A 92 2.54 -5.61 -6.26
CA GLU A 92 2.62 -6.17 -7.60
C GLU A 92 3.41 -5.25 -8.54
N THR A 93 3.22 -3.94 -8.40
CA THR A 93 3.97 -2.92 -9.14
C THR A 93 5.44 -2.94 -8.74
N LEU A 94 5.74 -2.97 -7.41
CA LEU A 94 7.10 -3.07 -6.89
C LEU A 94 7.81 -4.36 -7.37
N ALA A 95 7.14 -5.51 -7.29
CA ALA A 95 7.70 -6.78 -7.75
C ALA A 95 8.01 -6.75 -9.26
N TYR A 96 7.14 -6.15 -10.05
CA TYR A 96 7.37 -5.98 -11.48
C TYR A 96 8.53 -5.00 -11.74
N ALA A 97 8.58 -3.86 -11.06
CA ALA A 97 9.68 -2.90 -11.13
C ALA A 97 11.04 -3.56 -10.84
N LEU A 98 11.13 -4.34 -9.77
CA LEU A 98 12.32 -5.10 -9.40
C LEU A 98 12.74 -6.14 -10.46
N SER A 99 11.76 -6.76 -11.14
CA SER A 99 12.04 -7.71 -12.21
C SER A 99 12.65 -7.08 -13.47
N LEU A 100 12.47 -5.77 -13.64
CA LEU A 100 13.02 -5.01 -14.77
C LEU A 100 14.41 -4.42 -14.47
N ALA A 101 14.73 -4.26 -13.18
CA ALA A 101 15.97 -3.61 -12.76
C ALA A 101 17.22 -4.40 -13.24
N PRO A 102 18.24 -3.73 -13.76
CA PRO A 102 19.52 -4.36 -14.07
C PRO A 102 20.15 -4.96 -12.81
N SER A 103 21.21 -5.70 -12.98
CA SER A 103 22.01 -6.27 -11.89
C SER A 103 23.43 -5.73 -11.92
N GLY A 104 24.07 -5.69 -10.73
CA GLY A 104 25.47 -5.28 -10.57
C GLY A 104 25.66 -3.87 -10.03
N GLY A 105 24.62 -3.06 -9.94
CA GLY A 105 24.60 -1.77 -9.26
C GLY A 105 23.76 -1.77 -7.99
N MET A 106 23.77 -0.66 -7.28
CA MET A 106 23.09 -0.46 -6.01
C MET A 106 21.56 -0.48 -6.16
N ALA A 107 20.86 -0.93 -5.12
CA ALA A 107 19.46 -0.71 -4.89
C ALA A 107 19.29 0.19 -3.66
N LEU A 108 18.62 1.31 -3.83
CA LEU A 108 18.44 2.32 -2.80
C LEU A 108 16.95 2.54 -2.53
N GLU A 109 16.57 2.60 -1.25
CA GLU A 109 15.24 2.99 -0.80
C GLU A 109 15.34 4.23 0.09
N PHE A 110 14.48 5.20 -0.14
CA PHE A 110 14.40 6.46 0.60
C PHE A 110 13.03 6.58 1.27
N GLY A 111 12.97 6.39 2.58
CA GLY A 111 11.79 6.14 3.40
C GLY A 111 11.66 4.65 3.69
N VAL A 112 12.19 4.21 4.82
CA VAL A 112 12.22 2.78 5.19
C VAL A 112 11.09 2.43 6.16
N ALA A 113 10.77 3.34 7.07
CA ALA A 113 9.76 3.16 8.12
C ALA A 113 9.85 1.77 8.78
N SER A 114 8.90 0.88 8.51
CA SER A 114 8.87 -0.49 9.06
C SER A 114 9.82 -1.48 8.37
N GLY A 115 10.44 -1.11 7.26
CA GLY A 115 11.33 -1.95 6.46
C GLY A 115 10.62 -3.02 5.62
N ASN A 116 9.31 -2.93 5.44
CA ASN A 116 8.57 -3.95 4.69
C ASN A 116 8.97 -3.99 3.20
N THR A 117 9.04 -2.83 2.56
CA THR A 117 9.45 -2.67 1.17
C THR A 117 10.93 -2.96 0.99
N LEU A 118 11.79 -2.47 1.90
CA LEU A 118 13.22 -2.75 1.87
C LEU A 118 13.55 -4.25 1.97
N ARG A 119 12.78 -5.03 2.77
CA ARG A 119 12.94 -6.50 2.81
C ARG A 119 12.61 -7.16 1.46
N VAL A 120 11.61 -6.65 0.75
CA VAL A 120 11.26 -7.13 -0.60
C VAL A 120 12.38 -6.81 -1.58
N ILE A 121 12.89 -5.57 -1.54
CA ILE A 121 14.01 -5.12 -2.39
C ILE A 121 15.25 -5.96 -2.09
N ALA A 122 15.68 -6.06 -0.84
CA ALA A 122 16.86 -6.84 -0.45
C ALA A 122 16.78 -8.31 -0.89
N LYS A 123 15.60 -8.93 -0.71
CA LYS A 123 15.37 -10.30 -1.18
C LYS A 123 15.47 -10.43 -2.70
N ALA A 124 14.90 -9.51 -3.46
CA ALA A 124 14.94 -9.52 -4.91
C ALA A 124 16.37 -9.27 -5.46
N ARG A 125 17.14 -8.44 -4.75
CA ARG A 125 18.55 -8.12 -5.09
C ARG A 125 19.56 -9.16 -4.57
N GLY A 126 19.11 -10.17 -3.82
CA GLY A 126 20.00 -11.17 -3.21
C GLY A 126 20.87 -10.61 -2.08
N GLY A 127 20.48 -9.49 -1.49
CA GLY A 127 21.21 -8.83 -0.40
C GLY A 127 22.53 -8.15 -0.82
N VAL A 128 22.72 -7.91 -2.10
CA VAL A 128 23.93 -7.26 -2.62
C VAL A 128 23.66 -5.77 -2.83
N GLU A 129 24.53 -4.92 -2.26
CA GLU A 129 24.52 -3.46 -2.43
C GLU A 129 23.10 -2.84 -2.29
N THR A 130 22.39 -3.24 -1.24
CA THR A 130 21.04 -2.76 -0.94
C THR A 130 21.07 -1.89 0.30
N TYR A 131 20.60 -0.66 0.18
CA TYR A 131 20.65 0.35 1.23
C TYR A 131 19.31 1.03 1.40
N GLY A 132 18.92 1.24 2.68
CA GLY A 132 17.71 1.96 3.04
C GLY A 132 18.05 3.22 3.84
N PHE A 133 17.51 4.35 3.44
CA PHE A 133 17.74 5.66 4.04
C PHE A 133 16.48 6.11 4.80
N ASP A 134 16.64 6.44 6.05
CA ASP A 134 15.58 7.03 6.87
C ASP A 134 16.17 7.68 8.12
N TRP A 135 15.57 8.72 8.64
CA TRP A 135 16.00 9.27 9.92
C TRP A 135 15.17 8.78 11.10
N PHE A 136 14.07 8.06 10.84
CA PHE A 136 13.17 7.39 11.79
C PHE A 136 12.49 8.32 12.81
N GLN A 137 12.57 9.64 12.65
CA GLN A 137 11.87 10.60 13.49
C GLN A 137 10.63 11.19 12.82
N GLY A 138 10.21 10.57 11.70
CA GLY A 138 9.05 10.93 10.92
C GLY A 138 9.32 12.04 9.91
N LEU A 139 8.26 12.60 9.34
CA LEU A 139 8.39 13.62 8.32
C LEU A 139 9.08 14.88 8.88
N PRO A 140 10.08 15.44 8.19
CA PRO A 140 10.75 16.66 8.64
C PRO A 140 9.86 17.92 8.52
N GLU A 141 8.81 17.88 7.71
CA GLU A 141 7.84 18.97 7.54
C GLU A 141 6.42 18.42 7.36
N ASN A 142 5.42 19.32 7.37
CA ASN A 142 4.03 18.92 7.12
C ASN A 142 3.85 18.48 5.65
N TRP A 143 3.12 17.41 5.44
CA TRP A 143 2.82 16.89 4.10
C TRP A 143 1.37 17.14 3.70
N LEU A 144 0.45 16.27 4.02
CA LEU A 144 -0.97 16.36 3.70
C LEU A 144 -1.82 16.71 4.92
N ASN A 145 -3.11 16.97 4.71
CA ASN A 145 -4.06 17.15 5.80
C ASN A 145 -4.04 15.91 6.72
N GLY A 146 -3.75 16.12 8.00
CA GLY A 146 -3.63 15.04 8.99
C GLY A 146 -2.25 14.37 9.05
N MET A 147 -1.27 14.83 8.26
CA MET A 147 0.10 14.32 8.24
C MET A 147 1.10 15.45 8.61
N PRO A 148 1.17 15.86 9.88
CA PRO A 148 2.11 16.89 10.33
C PRO A 148 3.55 16.36 10.36
N ALA A 149 4.50 17.27 10.50
CA ALA A 149 5.88 16.91 10.85
C ALA A 149 5.91 15.95 12.04
N GLY A 150 6.78 14.92 11.97
CA GLY A 150 6.84 13.82 12.94
C GLY A 150 5.91 12.64 12.63
N SER A 151 5.03 12.74 11.61
CA SER A 151 4.27 11.57 11.14
C SER A 151 5.23 10.44 10.72
N PHE A 152 4.85 9.19 10.96
CA PHE A 152 5.64 7.98 10.69
C PHE A 152 6.89 7.79 11.56
N ALA A 153 7.10 8.61 12.62
CA ALA A 153 8.20 8.41 13.56
C ALA A 153 8.18 7.00 14.18
N ARG A 154 9.35 6.45 14.44
CA ARG A 154 9.52 5.12 15.03
C ARG A 154 10.50 5.17 16.20
N ASP A 155 10.18 4.40 17.23
CA ASP A 155 11.04 4.28 18.42
C ASP A 155 12.20 3.27 18.22
N ASP A 156 12.06 2.37 17.23
CA ASP A 156 13.01 1.28 16.93
C ASP A 156 13.38 1.23 15.45
N LEU A 157 14.60 0.81 15.18
CA LEU A 157 15.07 0.55 13.83
C LEU A 157 14.62 -0.84 13.36
N PRO A 158 14.12 -0.98 12.12
CA PRO A 158 13.75 -2.28 11.60
C PRO A 158 15.00 -3.15 11.34
N ASP A 159 14.89 -4.45 11.64
CA ASP A 159 15.85 -5.43 11.16
C ASP A 159 15.50 -5.83 9.72
N VAL A 160 16.43 -5.58 8.80
CA VAL A 160 16.26 -5.87 7.35
C VAL A 160 17.44 -6.70 6.87
N PRO A 161 17.34 -8.03 6.95
CA PRO A 161 18.39 -8.92 6.46
C PRO A 161 18.73 -8.68 4.98
N GLY A 162 19.99 -8.46 4.68
CA GLY A 162 20.47 -8.22 3.32
C GLY A 162 20.39 -6.76 2.85
N ALA A 163 20.08 -5.82 3.75
CA ALA A 163 20.22 -4.40 3.48
C ALA A 163 20.94 -3.70 4.64
N GLU A 164 21.62 -2.61 4.32
CA GLU A 164 22.22 -1.70 5.30
C GLU A 164 21.33 -0.47 5.48
N LEU A 165 21.11 -0.05 6.75
CA LEU A 165 20.38 1.16 7.07
C LEU A 165 21.31 2.34 7.20
N VAL A 166 21.03 3.42 6.50
CA VAL A 166 21.70 4.71 6.59
C VAL A 166 20.79 5.69 7.33
N VAL A 167 21.07 5.87 8.62
CA VAL A 167 20.22 6.64 9.52
C VAL A 167 20.56 8.12 9.52
N GLY A 168 19.60 8.96 9.16
CA GLY A 168 19.72 10.43 9.15
C GLY A 168 18.95 11.06 8.01
N LEU A 169 18.86 12.39 8.01
CA LEU A 169 18.24 13.13 6.91
C LEU A 169 18.97 12.86 5.59
N PHE A 170 18.25 12.76 4.49
CA PHE A 170 18.83 12.45 3.18
C PHE A 170 19.93 13.46 2.78
N ALA A 171 19.67 14.77 3.02
CA ALA A 171 20.63 15.81 2.71
C ALA A 171 21.96 15.68 3.47
N ASP A 172 21.93 15.14 4.67
CA ASP A 172 23.09 15.01 5.54
C ASP A 172 23.88 13.71 5.26
N THR A 173 23.17 12.63 4.93
CA THR A 173 23.76 11.27 4.81
C THR A 173 24.24 10.94 3.39
N LEU A 174 23.51 11.39 2.36
CA LEU A 174 23.79 11.05 0.97
C LEU A 174 25.18 11.51 0.48
N PRO A 175 25.66 12.74 0.74
CA PRO A 175 26.97 13.15 0.24
C PRO A 175 28.09 12.19 0.68
N GLY A 176 28.19 11.92 1.98
CA GLY A 176 29.20 11.02 2.51
C GLY A 176 28.98 9.55 2.11
N PHE A 177 27.76 9.13 1.88
CA PHE A 177 27.46 7.79 1.35
C PHE A 177 27.98 7.65 -0.09
N LEU A 178 27.64 8.60 -0.97
CA LEU A 178 28.01 8.57 -2.38
C LEU A 178 29.53 8.71 -2.61
N GLU A 179 30.27 9.34 -1.67
CA GLU A 179 31.74 9.36 -1.68
C GLU A 179 32.36 7.98 -1.41
N ARG A 180 31.70 7.16 -0.56
CA ARG A 180 32.18 5.82 -0.21
C ARG A 180 31.70 4.72 -1.16
N HIS A 181 30.64 4.98 -1.92
CA HIS A 181 29.99 4.02 -2.82
C HIS A 181 29.94 4.59 -4.24
N GLU A 182 30.94 4.27 -5.03
CA GLU A 182 31.13 4.85 -6.38
C GLU A 182 30.26 4.18 -7.47
N GLY A 183 29.48 3.17 -7.15
CA GLY A 183 28.67 2.38 -8.08
C GLY A 183 27.53 3.15 -8.75
N VAL A 184 26.97 2.55 -9.78
CA VAL A 184 25.73 2.98 -10.42
C VAL A 184 24.53 2.53 -9.60
N VAL A 185 23.39 3.18 -9.79
CA VAL A 185 22.11 2.79 -9.15
C VAL A 185 21.25 2.10 -10.20
N ASP A 186 20.96 0.83 -9.98
CA ASP A 186 20.10 0.02 -10.84
C ASP A 186 18.63 0.09 -10.46
N PHE A 187 18.35 0.27 -9.15
CA PHE A 187 17.00 0.39 -8.62
C PHE A 187 16.96 1.51 -7.57
N LEU A 188 16.08 2.46 -7.78
CA LEU A 188 15.82 3.57 -6.87
C LEU A 188 14.35 3.53 -6.47
N HIS A 189 14.06 3.38 -5.17
CA HIS A 189 12.74 3.54 -4.58
C HIS A 189 12.66 4.88 -3.86
N VAL A 190 11.79 5.75 -4.31
CA VAL A 190 11.50 7.06 -3.71
C VAL A 190 10.19 6.90 -2.95
N ASP A 191 10.24 6.97 -1.63
CA ASP A 191 9.15 6.77 -0.67
C ASP A 191 9.35 7.74 0.51
N GLY A 192 9.63 8.99 0.15
CA GLY A 192 9.95 10.03 1.13
C GLY A 192 8.84 11.06 1.27
N ASP A 193 7.66 10.82 0.66
CA ASP A 193 6.42 11.59 0.74
C ASP A 193 6.55 13.04 0.22
N LEU A 194 7.60 13.74 0.61
CA LEU A 194 7.77 15.18 0.43
C LEU A 194 8.48 15.53 -0.87
N TYR A 195 8.07 16.66 -1.46
CA TYR A 195 8.81 17.24 -2.59
C TYR A 195 10.28 17.49 -2.26
N SER A 196 10.58 18.02 -1.07
CA SER A 196 11.93 18.31 -0.62
C SER A 196 12.79 17.06 -0.51
N SER A 197 12.22 15.97 -0.02
CA SER A 197 12.85 14.63 0.06
C SER A 197 13.16 14.08 -1.34
N ALA A 198 12.14 13.98 -2.18
CA ALA A 198 12.29 13.46 -3.55
C ALA A 198 13.28 14.30 -4.38
N LYS A 199 13.20 15.64 -4.25
CA LYS A 199 14.15 16.53 -4.93
C LYS A 199 15.58 16.30 -4.47
N THR A 200 15.83 16.17 -3.17
CA THR A 200 17.16 15.91 -2.61
C THR A 200 17.72 14.58 -3.15
N VAL A 201 16.89 13.53 -3.15
CA VAL A 201 17.26 12.22 -3.68
C VAL A 201 17.63 12.32 -5.17
N LEU A 202 16.77 12.90 -5.99
CA LEU A 202 16.98 13.00 -7.43
C LEU A 202 18.20 13.91 -7.78
N ASP A 203 18.43 14.97 -7.04
CA ASP A 203 19.57 15.86 -7.26
C ASP A 203 20.91 15.16 -6.96
N LEU A 204 20.98 14.33 -5.92
CA LEU A 204 22.22 13.70 -5.47
C LEU A 204 22.43 12.31 -6.09
N VAL A 205 21.39 11.49 -6.17
CA VAL A 205 21.45 10.11 -6.68
C VAL A 205 21.28 10.04 -8.19
N GLY A 206 20.53 10.97 -8.77
CA GLY A 206 20.24 11.00 -10.21
C GLY A 206 21.47 10.86 -11.12
N PRO A 207 22.61 11.49 -10.86
CA PRO A 207 23.84 11.31 -11.64
C PRO A 207 24.40 9.87 -11.63
N ARG A 208 23.92 8.99 -10.75
CA ARG A 208 24.29 7.57 -10.67
C ARG A 208 23.33 6.66 -11.44
N LEU A 209 22.21 7.19 -11.93
CA LEU A 209 21.29 6.46 -12.81
C LEU A 209 21.93 6.27 -14.19
N ARG A 210 21.65 5.13 -14.82
CA ARG A 210 22.12 4.78 -16.16
C ARG A 210 20.98 4.24 -17.02
N SER A 211 21.19 4.09 -18.31
CA SER A 211 20.24 3.40 -19.18
C SER A 211 19.86 2.03 -18.59
N GLY A 212 18.56 1.76 -18.49
CA GLY A 212 17.98 0.58 -17.88
C GLY A 212 17.71 0.71 -16.37
N SER A 213 18.25 1.72 -15.66
CA SER A 213 17.92 1.95 -14.24
C SER A 213 16.42 2.12 -14.05
N ILE A 214 15.88 1.56 -12.98
CA ILE A 214 14.49 1.67 -12.61
C ILE A 214 14.34 2.64 -11.44
N VAL A 215 13.45 3.61 -11.59
CA VAL A 215 13.00 4.48 -10.50
C VAL A 215 11.54 4.16 -10.20
N HIS A 216 11.27 3.77 -8.98
CA HIS A 216 9.94 3.47 -8.46
C HIS A 216 9.56 4.55 -7.47
N PHE A 217 8.47 5.25 -7.73
CA PHE A 217 7.91 6.28 -6.87
C PHE A 217 6.72 5.70 -6.10
N ASP A 218 6.63 5.96 -4.80
CA ASP A 218 5.51 5.50 -3.99
C ASP A 218 4.34 6.49 -4.02
N GLU A 219 4.59 7.80 -3.98
CA GLU A 219 3.58 8.86 -4.02
C GLU A 219 3.66 9.72 -5.28
N PHE A 220 3.53 9.12 -6.47
CA PHE A 220 3.65 9.87 -7.72
C PHE A 220 2.37 10.60 -8.12
N PHE A 221 1.20 9.97 -7.97
CA PHE A 221 -0.10 10.51 -8.41
C PHE A 221 -1.25 10.00 -7.53
N ASN A 222 -2.53 10.32 -7.88
CA ASN A 222 -3.76 9.75 -7.31
C ASN A 222 -4.05 10.11 -5.83
N TYR A 223 -3.52 11.24 -5.35
CA TYR A 223 -3.88 11.85 -4.06
C TYR A 223 -3.96 13.37 -4.19
N PRO A 224 -4.67 14.08 -3.29
CA PRO A 224 -4.82 15.52 -3.39
C PRO A 224 -3.50 16.29 -3.40
N GLY A 225 -3.22 17.01 -4.48
CA GLY A 225 -2.01 17.84 -4.60
C GLY A 225 -0.77 17.11 -5.11
N TRP A 226 -0.89 15.87 -5.57
CA TRP A 226 0.21 15.03 -6.07
C TRP A 226 1.15 15.73 -7.08
N GLN A 227 0.61 16.64 -7.89
CA GLN A 227 1.40 17.39 -8.87
C GLN A 227 2.50 18.27 -8.25
N ARG A 228 2.50 18.48 -6.94
CA ARG A 228 3.43 19.35 -6.21
C ARG A 228 4.53 18.59 -5.44
N HIS A 229 4.49 17.27 -5.42
CA HIS A 229 5.37 16.39 -4.65
C HIS A 229 6.37 15.62 -5.54
N GLU A 230 6.44 14.30 -5.46
CA GLU A 230 7.39 13.46 -6.21
C GLU A 230 7.28 13.68 -7.72
N HIS A 231 6.06 13.79 -8.24
CA HIS A 231 5.82 14.09 -9.65
C HIS A 231 6.52 15.39 -10.09
N LYS A 232 6.40 16.48 -9.30
CA LYS A 232 7.09 17.74 -9.59
C LYS A 232 8.59 17.57 -9.54
N ALA A 233 9.11 16.93 -8.50
CA ALA A 233 10.55 16.70 -8.34
C ALA A 233 11.11 15.91 -9.53
N TRP A 234 10.38 14.89 -10.01
CA TRP A 234 10.75 14.13 -11.19
C TRP A 234 10.77 14.96 -12.46
N LEU A 235 9.72 15.74 -12.75
CA LEU A 235 9.68 16.57 -13.96
C LEU A 235 10.76 17.64 -13.96
N GLU A 236 11.05 18.28 -12.83
CA GLU A 236 12.16 19.24 -12.71
C GLU A 236 13.52 18.59 -12.92
N TYR A 237 13.69 17.35 -12.43
CA TYR A 237 14.90 16.57 -12.67
C TYR A 237 15.06 16.28 -14.16
N VAL A 238 14.03 15.81 -14.85
CA VAL A 238 14.02 15.53 -16.29
C VAL A 238 14.31 16.79 -17.11
N GLU A 239 13.62 17.91 -16.80
CA GLU A 239 13.84 19.17 -17.50
C GLU A 239 15.29 19.69 -17.36
N ARG A 240 15.85 19.59 -16.15
CA ARG A 240 17.21 20.08 -15.88
C ARG A 240 18.31 19.22 -16.49
N THR A 241 18.12 17.90 -16.54
CA THR A 241 19.17 16.95 -16.97
C THR A 241 19.01 16.51 -18.43
N GLY A 242 17.82 16.65 -19.00
CA GLY A 242 17.50 16.10 -20.31
C GLY A 242 17.45 14.58 -20.35
N VAL A 243 17.33 13.91 -19.18
CA VAL A 243 17.28 12.45 -19.15
C VAL A 243 16.04 11.95 -19.89
N GLU A 244 16.22 10.96 -20.75
CA GLU A 244 15.14 10.27 -21.43
C GLU A 244 14.68 9.08 -20.59
N PHE A 245 13.39 8.84 -20.57
CA PHE A 245 12.79 7.77 -19.78
C PHE A 245 11.47 7.28 -20.37
N GLU A 246 11.01 6.12 -19.92
CA GLU A 246 9.68 5.62 -20.22
C GLU A 246 8.92 5.20 -18.95
N TYR A 247 7.61 5.39 -18.93
CA TYR A 247 6.74 4.82 -17.90
C TYR A 247 6.55 3.33 -18.17
N VAL A 248 6.96 2.45 -17.24
CA VAL A 248 6.93 1.00 -17.42
C VAL A 248 5.86 0.29 -16.58
N ALA A 249 5.46 0.87 -15.46
CA ALA A 249 4.38 0.33 -14.62
C ALA A 249 3.71 1.40 -13.77
N TYR A 250 2.47 1.12 -13.33
CA TYR A 250 1.78 1.93 -12.32
C TYR A 250 0.73 1.11 -11.55
N THR A 251 0.34 1.61 -10.36
CA THR A 251 -0.76 1.06 -9.55
C THR A 251 -2.01 1.89 -9.78
N TYR A 252 -3.05 1.32 -10.39
CA TYR A 252 -4.25 2.10 -10.73
C TYR A 252 -5.19 2.38 -9.55
N ALA A 253 -5.04 1.66 -8.43
CA ALA A 253 -5.85 1.81 -7.23
C ALA A 253 -5.09 2.47 -6.06
N ASP A 254 -3.87 2.94 -6.33
CA ASP A 254 -2.97 3.56 -5.36
C ASP A 254 -2.08 4.59 -6.07
N ASN A 255 -0.89 4.91 -5.55
CA ASN A 255 -0.12 6.11 -5.93
C ASN A 255 1.16 5.82 -6.75
N GLN A 256 1.56 4.54 -6.87
CA GLN A 256 2.88 4.17 -7.40
C GLN A 256 2.98 4.30 -8.92
N VAL A 257 4.12 4.82 -9.35
CA VAL A 257 4.55 4.83 -10.75
C VAL A 257 6.01 4.38 -10.85
N THR A 258 6.32 3.62 -11.88
CA THR A 258 7.67 3.15 -12.19
C THR A 258 8.12 3.70 -13.53
N VAL A 259 9.32 4.23 -13.58
CA VAL A 259 9.98 4.67 -14.82
C VAL A 259 11.26 3.87 -15.05
N ARG A 260 11.64 3.72 -16.31
CA ARG A 260 12.94 3.19 -16.73
C ARG A 260 13.70 4.29 -17.45
N ILE A 261 14.96 4.48 -17.09
CA ILE A 261 15.88 5.39 -17.79
C ILE A 261 16.23 4.78 -19.16
N ALA A 262 16.14 5.59 -20.21
CA ALA A 262 16.41 5.15 -21.58
C ALA A 262 17.89 5.00 -21.92
#